data_4f20bbe4834cb447c4dd8cb182808866
#
_entry.id   4f20bbe4834cb447c4dd8cb182808866
#
_cell.length_a   1.000
_cell.length_b   1.000
_cell.length_c   1.000
_cell.angle_alpha   90.00
_cell.angle_beta   90.00
_cell.angle_gamma   90.00
#
_symmetry.space_group_name_H-M   'P 1'
#
loop_
_entity.id
_entity.type
_entity.pdbx_description
1 polymer ?
#
loop_
_entity_poly.entity_id
_entity_poly.type
_entity_poly.pdbx_seq_one_letter_code
_entity_poly.pdbx_strand_id
1 'polypeptide(L)'
;EDYFFLDKDTVYGAFSAHVMELTTQNPNDRDSPYYLQNLRDWEYQGLIDIARENLLLGVNVILVGPFSKEIQSGRMFNPEALGIPAQTKISIAWIDLEESEAKRRMEKRDDPRDQWKLAHWNEYVKRRTEPPQHSSIQHFDNLNFDQTDFEKLINHLIK
;
A
#
# COMPACT_ATOMS: atom_id res chain seq x y z
N GLU A 1 -22.23 3.49 -7.35
CA GLU A 1 -21.93 2.81 -6.08
C GLU A 1 -21.01 3.69 -5.26
N ASP A 2 -21.22 3.73 -3.94
CA ASP A 2 -20.36 4.49 -3.03
C ASP A 2 -19.21 3.61 -2.55
N TYR A 3 -18.02 4.21 -2.44
CA TYR A 3 -16.81 3.54 -1.98
C TYR A 3 -16.23 4.28 -0.78
N PHE A 4 -15.83 3.55 0.23
CA PHE A 4 -15.07 4.10 1.35
C PHE A 4 -13.58 4.02 1.02
N PHE A 5 -12.91 5.17 0.99
CA PHE A 5 -11.50 5.27 0.62
C PHE A 5 -10.60 5.34 1.86
N LEU A 6 -9.61 4.46 1.93
CA LEU A 6 -8.66 4.36 3.02
C LEU A 6 -7.23 4.36 2.48
N ASP A 7 -6.55 5.45 2.67
CA ASP A 7 -5.11 5.56 2.42
C ASP A 7 -4.32 5.34 3.72
N LYS A 8 -3.32 4.45 3.66
CA LYS A 8 -2.51 4.07 4.83
C LYS A 8 -1.84 5.27 5.49
N ASP A 9 -1.28 6.15 4.68
CA ASP A 9 -0.52 7.28 5.21
C ASP A 9 -1.45 8.37 5.77
N THR A 10 -2.65 8.49 5.25
CA THR A 10 -3.69 9.38 5.81
C THR A 10 -4.19 8.85 7.15
N VAL A 11 -4.45 7.55 7.25
CA VAL A 11 -5.02 6.96 8.48
C VAL A 11 -3.98 6.85 9.60
N TYR A 12 -2.77 6.40 9.28
CA TYR A 12 -1.76 6.07 10.29
C TYR A 12 -0.51 6.96 10.27
N GLY A 13 -0.31 7.79 9.25
CA GLY A 13 0.94 8.53 9.07
C GLY A 13 1.31 9.39 10.27
N ALA A 14 0.37 10.18 10.80
CA ALA A 14 0.61 11.04 11.95
C ALA A 14 0.82 10.24 13.24
N PHE A 15 0.03 9.19 13.46
CA PHE A 15 0.17 8.32 14.64
C PHE A 15 1.54 7.63 14.65
N SER A 16 1.92 7.03 13.54
CA SER A 16 3.21 6.35 13.42
C SER A 16 4.38 7.31 13.53
N ALA A 17 4.28 8.53 12.99
CA ALA A 17 5.29 9.56 13.18
C ALA A 17 5.48 9.89 14.67
N HIS A 18 4.38 10.05 15.42
CA HIS A 18 4.45 10.31 16.85
C HIS A 18 5.08 9.15 17.64
N VAL A 19 4.70 7.91 17.36
CA VAL A 19 5.31 6.75 18.01
C VAL A 19 6.80 6.65 17.69
N MET A 20 7.19 6.86 16.43
CA MET A 20 8.59 6.81 16.00
C MET A 20 9.42 7.95 16.64
N GLU A 21 8.85 9.14 16.77
CA GLU A 21 9.50 10.25 17.50
C GLU A 21 9.77 9.88 18.95
N LEU A 22 8.79 9.33 19.65
CA LEU A 22 8.92 8.95 21.06
C LEU A 22 9.93 7.81 21.30
N THR A 23 10.07 6.91 20.33
CA THR A 23 10.85 5.67 20.51
C THR A 23 12.23 5.70 19.86
N THR A 24 12.36 6.36 18.72
CA THR A 24 13.59 6.38 17.92
C THR A 24 14.12 7.78 17.66
N GLN A 25 13.40 8.82 18.08
CA GLN A 25 13.70 10.24 17.81
C GLN A 25 13.77 10.55 16.29
N ASN A 26 13.09 9.75 15.47
CA ASN A 26 13.01 9.97 14.03
C ASN A 26 11.58 9.71 13.52
N PRO A 27 10.72 10.76 13.46
CA PRO A 27 9.31 10.63 13.08
C PRO A 27 9.12 10.21 11.60
N ASN A 28 10.17 10.32 10.79
CA ASN A 28 10.10 10.02 9.35
C ASN A 28 10.54 8.60 8.99
N ASP A 29 11.08 7.85 9.96
CA ASP A 29 11.56 6.50 9.72
C ASP A 29 10.38 5.53 9.51
N ARG A 30 10.36 4.88 8.35
CA ARG A 30 9.42 3.83 7.96
C ARG A 30 10.12 2.59 7.43
N ASP A 31 11.44 2.53 7.60
CA ASP A 31 12.29 1.51 6.99
C ASP A 31 13.16 0.76 8.00
N SER A 32 13.29 1.25 9.24
CA SER A 32 14.07 0.59 10.28
C SER A 32 13.46 -0.75 10.72
N PRO A 33 14.29 -1.62 11.29
CA PRO A 33 13.81 -2.84 11.94
C PRO A 33 12.76 -2.57 13.03
N TYR A 34 12.89 -1.45 13.77
CA TYR A 34 11.93 -1.10 14.81
C TYR A 34 10.52 -0.87 14.21
N TYR A 35 10.41 -0.02 13.18
CA TYR A 35 9.13 0.24 12.52
C TYR A 35 8.54 -1.05 11.91
N LEU A 36 9.36 -1.81 11.20
CA LEU A 36 8.90 -3.03 10.52
C LEU A 36 8.40 -4.10 11.49
N GLN A 37 9.00 -4.20 12.68
CA GLN A 37 8.64 -5.20 13.69
C GLN A 37 7.50 -4.77 14.61
N ASN A 38 7.37 -3.45 14.89
CA ASN A 38 6.48 -2.97 15.94
C ASN A 38 5.26 -2.19 15.46
N LEU A 39 5.31 -1.58 14.26
CA LEU A 39 4.22 -0.73 13.77
C LEU A 39 3.61 -1.21 12.45
N ARG A 40 4.45 -1.59 11.49
CA ARG A 40 3.99 -1.84 10.12
C ARG A 40 2.80 -2.80 10.06
N ASP A 41 2.88 -3.94 10.68
CA ASP A 41 1.84 -4.97 10.57
C ASP A 41 0.52 -4.53 11.26
N TRP A 42 0.60 -3.71 12.30
CA TRP A 42 -0.57 -3.14 12.96
C TRP A 42 -1.28 -2.09 12.10
N GLU A 43 -0.53 -1.25 11.38
CA GLU A 43 -1.13 -0.29 10.42
C GLU A 43 -1.94 -1.01 9.35
N TYR A 44 -1.37 -2.05 8.73
CA TYR A 44 -2.05 -2.81 7.68
C TYR A 44 -3.23 -3.61 8.20
N GLN A 45 -3.09 -4.22 9.39
CA GLN A 45 -4.20 -4.93 10.01
C GLN A 45 -5.34 -3.97 10.36
N GLY A 46 -5.03 -2.80 10.91
CA GLY A 46 -6.05 -1.80 11.23
C GLY A 46 -6.82 -1.29 10.00
N LEU A 47 -6.14 -1.12 8.84
CA LEU A 47 -6.85 -0.81 7.59
C LEU A 47 -7.81 -1.94 7.19
N ILE A 48 -7.38 -3.19 7.30
CA ILE A 48 -8.21 -4.36 6.99
C ILE A 48 -9.40 -4.46 7.96
N ASP A 49 -9.21 -4.15 9.24
CA ASP A 49 -10.29 -4.15 10.23
C ASP A 49 -11.34 -3.07 9.94
N ILE A 50 -10.91 -1.84 9.57
CA ILE A 50 -11.84 -0.78 9.15
C ILE A 50 -12.57 -1.18 7.85
N ALA A 51 -11.85 -1.78 6.90
CA ALA A 51 -12.46 -2.29 5.67
C ALA A 51 -13.52 -3.36 5.97
N ARG A 52 -13.24 -4.30 6.87
CA ARG A 52 -14.20 -5.32 7.30
C ARG A 52 -15.48 -4.71 7.86
N GLU A 53 -15.36 -3.72 8.74
CA GLU A 53 -16.53 -3.05 9.33
C GLU A 53 -17.42 -2.40 8.26
N ASN A 54 -16.80 -1.72 7.28
CA ASN A 54 -17.55 -1.13 6.17
C ASN A 54 -18.18 -2.17 5.24
N LEU A 55 -17.46 -3.23 4.90
CA LEU A 55 -17.97 -4.33 4.09
C LEU A 55 -19.17 -5.03 4.74
N LEU A 56 -19.17 -5.19 6.07
CA LEU A 56 -20.30 -5.73 6.82
C LEU A 56 -21.54 -4.82 6.78
N LEU A 57 -21.33 -3.51 6.58
CA LEU A 57 -22.41 -2.54 6.36
C LEU A 57 -22.85 -2.46 4.89
N GLY A 58 -22.27 -3.27 4.01
CA GLY A 58 -22.56 -3.27 2.57
C GLY A 58 -21.88 -2.16 1.79
N VAL A 59 -20.88 -1.49 2.37
CA VAL A 59 -20.11 -0.43 1.71
C VAL A 59 -18.86 -1.02 1.08
N ASN A 60 -18.63 -0.75 -0.20
CA ASN A 60 -17.40 -1.12 -0.89
C ASN A 60 -16.21 -0.29 -0.39
N VAL A 61 -15.01 -0.87 -0.40
CA VAL A 61 -13.83 -0.21 0.17
C VAL A 61 -12.67 -0.20 -0.84
N ILE A 62 -11.99 0.93 -0.94
CA ILE A 62 -10.72 1.07 -1.66
C ILE A 62 -9.62 1.26 -0.61
N LEU A 63 -8.64 0.34 -0.59
CA LEU A 63 -7.46 0.43 0.25
C LEU A 63 -6.27 0.88 -0.58
N VAL A 64 -5.55 1.89 -0.10
CA VAL A 64 -4.32 2.39 -0.73
C VAL A 64 -3.13 2.17 0.19
N GLY A 65 -2.12 1.48 -0.32
CA GLY A 65 -0.87 1.17 0.36
C GLY A 65 -0.11 0.07 -0.37
N PRO A 66 1.16 -0.15 -0.05
CA PRO A 66 1.97 -1.15 -0.75
C PRO A 66 1.46 -2.60 -0.63
N PHE A 67 0.96 -3.00 0.54
CA PHE A 67 0.47 -4.37 0.83
C PHE A 67 1.42 -5.51 0.36
N SER A 68 2.70 -5.22 0.17
CA SER A 68 3.67 -6.15 -0.44
C SER A 68 3.75 -7.49 0.28
N LYS A 69 3.80 -7.49 1.62
CA LYS A 69 3.85 -8.69 2.45
C LYS A 69 2.57 -9.53 2.34
N GLU A 70 1.43 -8.87 2.35
CA GLU A 70 0.10 -9.47 2.27
C GLU A 70 -0.16 -10.10 0.89
N ILE A 71 0.32 -9.44 -0.17
CA ILE A 71 0.25 -9.94 -1.56
C ILE A 71 1.22 -11.10 -1.74
N GLN A 72 2.47 -10.96 -1.31
CA GLN A 72 3.50 -12.00 -1.43
C GLN A 72 3.14 -13.29 -0.68
N SER A 73 2.56 -13.17 0.49
CA SER A 73 2.10 -14.33 1.28
C SER A 73 0.82 -14.97 0.76
N GLY A 74 0.18 -14.38 -0.25
CA GLY A 74 -1.12 -14.82 -0.76
C GLY A 74 -2.32 -14.42 0.11
N ARG A 75 -2.08 -13.82 1.29
CA ARG A 75 -3.13 -13.42 2.23
C ARG A 75 -4.14 -12.47 1.59
N MET A 76 -3.66 -11.56 0.71
CA MET A 76 -4.51 -10.55 0.05
C MET A 76 -5.52 -11.14 -0.93
N PHE A 77 -5.36 -12.40 -1.35
CA PHE A 77 -6.29 -13.07 -2.26
C PHE A 77 -7.34 -13.92 -1.55
N ASN A 78 -7.27 -14.00 -0.23
CA ASN A 78 -8.15 -14.86 0.57
C ASN A 78 -8.95 -14.02 1.58
N PRO A 79 -10.26 -13.77 1.32
CA PRO A 79 -11.12 -13.02 2.24
C PRO A 79 -11.15 -13.60 3.65
N GLU A 80 -11.15 -14.93 3.81
CA GLU A 80 -11.15 -15.59 5.11
C GLU A 80 -9.84 -15.32 5.89
N ALA A 81 -8.69 -15.37 5.21
CA ALA A 81 -7.39 -15.04 5.80
C ALA A 81 -7.26 -13.56 6.20
N LEU A 82 -8.02 -12.68 5.54
CA LEU A 82 -8.15 -11.26 5.90
C LEU A 82 -9.17 -11.01 7.02
N GLY A 83 -10.03 -11.99 7.33
CA GLY A 83 -11.14 -11.83 8.28
C GLY A 83 -12.30 -10.98 7.75
N ILE A 84 -12.42 -10.80 6.44
CA ILE A 84 -13.51 -10.06 5.77
C ILE A 84 -14.59 -11.04 5.27
N PRO A 85 -15.78 -10.56 4.87
CA PRO A 85 -16.85 -11.46 4.39
C PRO A 85 -16.38 -12.33 3.23
N ALA A 86 -16.67 -13.64 3.28
CA ALA A 86 -16.15 -14.64 2.34
C ALA A 86 -16.53 -14.38 0.87
N GLN A 87 -17.68 -13.72 0.63
CA GLN A 87 -18.16 -13.35 -0.70
C GLN A 87 -17.50 -12.09 -1.28
N THR A 88 -16.61 -11.42 -0.53
CA THR A 88 -15.96 -10.20 -0.99
C THR A 88 -15.08 -10.47 -2.21
N LYS A 89 -15.34 -9.74 -3.28
CA LYS A 89 -14.44 -9.72 -4.44
C LYS A 89 -13.27 -8.78 -4.16
N ILE A 90 -12.07 -9.26 -4.44
CA ILE A 90 -10.84 -8.47 -4.26
C ILE A 90 -10.23 -8.22 -5.64
N SER A 91 -10.10 -6.96 -6.01
CA SER A 91 -9.39 -6.51 -7.20
C SER A 91 -8.16 -5.69 -6.77
N ILE A 92 -7.02 -5.93 -7.38
CA ILE A 92 -5.75 -5.28 -7.06
C ILE A 92 -5.24 -4.55 -8.29
N ALA A 93 -5.12 -3.24 -8.20
CA ALA A 93 -4.38 -2.44 -9.16
C ALA A 93 -2.93 -2.32 -8.69
N TRP A 94 -2.02 -2.97 -9.42
CA TRP A 94 -0.60 -2.86 -9.17
C TRP A 94 -0.01 -1.75 -10.03
N ILE A 95 0.47 -0.71 -9.37
CA ILE A 95 1.02 0.47 -10.04
C ILE A 95 2.52 0.30 -10.19
N ASP A 96 2.97 0.04 -11.40
CA ASP A 96 4.37 -0.12 -11.75
C ASP A 96 5.03 1.22 -12.07
N LEU A 97 6.29 1.33 -11.72
CA LEU A 97 7.14 2.44 -12.13
C LEU A 97 8.57 1.95 -12.26
N GLU A 98 9.21 2.31 -13.37
CA GLU A 98 10.61 2.01 -13.62
C GLU A 98 11.50 2.58 -12.49
N GLU A 99 12.57 1.85 -12.13
CA GLU A 99 13.40 2.14 -10.97
C GLU A 99 14.04 3.53 -11.01
N SER A 100 14.62 3.90 -12.16
CA SER A 100 15.30 5.18 -12.32
C SER A 100 14.33 6.35 -12.18
N GLU A 101 13.12 6.20 -12.71
CA GLU A 101 12.05 7.19 -12.61
C GLU A 101 11.49 7.28 -11.18
N ALA A 102 11.35 6.15 -10.48
CA ALA A 102 10.96 6.13 -9.09
C ALA A 102 11.95 6.92 -8.23
N LYS A 103 13.26 6.70 -8.43
CA LYS A 103 14.33 7.45 -7.77
C LYS A 103 14.24 8.93 -8.06
N ARG A 104 14.15 9.30 -9.34
CA ARG A 104 14.04 10.69 -9.78
C ARG A 104 12.83 11.41 -9.15
N ARG A 105 11.68 10.72 -9.06
CA ARG A 105 10.47 11.28 -8.42
C ARG A 105 10.64 11.46 -6.91
N MET A 106 11.30 10.53 -6.23
CA MET A 106 11.63 10.66 -4.80
C MET A 106 12.58 11.82 -4.55
N GLU A 107 13.64 11.94 -5.33
CA GLU A 107 14.59 13.07 -5.26
C GLU A 107 13.88 14.41 -5.49
N LYS A 108 13.00 14.49 -6.50
CA LYS A 108 12.24 15.71 -6.80
C LYS A 108 11.21 16.07 -5.72
N ARG A 109 10.60 15.07 -5.10
CA ARG A 109 9.61 15.26 -4.04
C ARG A 109 10.22 15.82 -2.75
N ASP A 110 11.47 15.45 -2.48
CA ASP A 110 12.26 15.86 -1.29
C ASP A 110 11.50 15.60 0.04
N ASP A 111 10.80 14.47 0.12
CA ASP A 111 10.09 14.08 1.34
C ASP A 111 11.07 13.52 2.38
N PRO A 112 11.08 14.03 3.64
CA PRO A 112 11.94 13.51 4.69
C PRO A 112 11.84 11.99 4.91
N ARG A 113 10.69 11.37 4.61
CA ARG A 113 10.48 9.91 4.68
C ARG A 113 11.23 9.12 3.61
N ASP A 114 11.73 9.77 2.57
CA ASP A 114 12.48 9.13 1.51
C ASP A 114 14.00 9.20 1.73
N GLN A 115 14.48 9.97 2.68
CA GLN A 115 15.91 10.18 2.92
C GLN A 115 16.67 8.88 3.13
N TRP A 116 16.13 7.97 3.97
CA TRP A 116 16.78 6.67 4.17
C TRP A 116 16.84 5.86 2.86
N LYS A 117 15.76 5.82 2.10
CA LYS A 117 15.67 5.08 0.83
C LYS A 117 16.67 5.60 -0.19
N LEU A 118 16.77 6.94 -0.32
CA LEU A 118 17.71 7.58 -1.23
C LEU A 118 19.16 7.36 -0.81
N ALA A 119 19.47 7.41 0.49
CA ALA A 119 20.80 7.14 1.03
C ALA A 119 21.21 5.65 0.89
N HIS A 120 20.22 4.73 0.92
CA HIS A 120 20.44 3.28 0.88
C HIS A 120 19.75 2.65 -0.34
N TRP A 121 19.83 3.30 -1.50
CA TRP A 121 19.07 2.93 -2.70
C TRP A 121 19.18 1.46 -3.08
N ASN A 122 20.40 0.92 -3.09
CA ASN A 122 20.64 -0.48 -3.44
C ASN A 122 19.98 -1.48 -2.46
N GLU A 123 19.83 -1.11 -1.20
CA GLU A 123 19.12 -1.91 -0.20
C GLU A 123 17.61 -1.77 -0.36
N TYR A 124 17.14 -0.57 -0.63
CA TYR A 124 15.73 -0.30 -0.87
C TYR A 124 15.21 -1.06 -2.09
N VAL A 125 15.96 -1.01 -3.21
CA VAL A 125 15.57 -1.71 -4.45
C VAL A 125 15.46 -3.23 -4.26
N LYS A 126 16.34 -3.83 -3.46
CA LYS A 126 16.26 -5.26 -3.13
C LYS A 126 14.98 -5.65 -2.37
N ARG A 127 14.30 -4.70 -1.75
CA ARG A 127 13.02 -4.92 -1.06
C ARG A 127 11.82 -4.77 -1.99
N ARG A 128 12.01 -4.19 -3.17
CA ARG A 128 10.95 -4.14 -4.18
C ARG A 128 10.65 -5.57 -4.61
N THR A 129 9.39 -5.86 -4.66
CA THR A 129 8.90 -7.22 -5.00
C THR A 129 8.00 -7.11 -6.20
N GLU A 130 8.11 -8.07 -7.10
CA GLU A 130 7.14 -8.25 -8.18
C GLU A 130 5.91 -8.96 -7.61
N PRO A 131 4.71 -8.60 -8.02
CA PRO A 131 3.52 -9.31 -7.59
C PRO A 131 3.48 -10.71 -8.20
N PRO A 132 2.90 -11.69 -7.52
CA PRO A 132 2.66 -13.00 -8.11
C PRO A 132 1.66 -12.89 -9.26
N GLN A 133 1.71 -13.84 -10.20
CA GLN A 133 0.68 -13.94 -11.22
C GLN A 133 -0.63 -14.38 -10.57
N HIS A 134 -1.64 -13.50 -10.60
CA HIS A 134 -2.96 -13.78 -10.05
C HIS A 134 -4.04 -13.02 -10.83
N SER A 135 -5.19 -13.66 -11.04
CA SER A 135 -6.29 -13.08 -11.83
C SER A 135 -6.91 -11.81 -11.24
N SER A 136 -6.74 -11.59 -9.94
CA SER A 136 -7.19 -10.37 -9.26
C SER A 136 -6.24 -9.19 -9.43
N ILE A 137 -5.05 -9.38 -10.01
CA ILE A 137 -4.05 -8.33 -10.18
C ILE A 137 -4.09 -7.84 -11.63
N GLN A 138 -4.19 -6.54 -11.80
CA GLN A 138 -3.94 -5.84 -13.06
C GLN A 138 -2.80 -4.85 -12.88
N HIS A 139 -1.85 -4.86 -13.83
CA HIS A 139 -0.70 -3.97 -13.86
C HIS A 139 -1.03 -2.68 -14.60
N PHE A 140 -0.55 -1.58 -14.06
CA PHE A 140 -0.66 -0.24 -14.64
C PHE A 140 0.71 0.43 -14.62
N ASP A 141 1.21 0.82 -15.78
CA ASP A 141 2.44 1.59 -15.90
C ASP A 141 2.19 3.05 -15.51
N ASN A 142 2.91 3.54 -14.51
CA ASN A 142 2.79 4.92 -14.04
C ASN A 142 3.79 5.88 -14.73
N LEU A 143 4.57 5.41 -15.69
CA LEU A 143 5.47 6.29 -16.45
C LEU A 143 4.68 7.20 -17.40
N ASN A 144 3.75 6.60 -18.15
CA ASN A 144 2.95 7.26 -19.19
C ASN A 144 1.45 7.14 -18.93
N PHE A 145 1.04 7.18 -17.66
CA PHE A 145 -0.35 6.99 -17.26
C PHE A 145 -1.24 8.11 -17.82
N ASP A 146 -2.16 7.73 -18.69
CA ASP A 146 -3.06 8.66 -19.38
C ASP A 146 -4.54 8.47 -18.95
N GLN A 147 -5.45 9.22 -19.59
CA GLN A 147 -6.87 9.14 -19.32
C GLN A 147 -7.45 7.75 -19.62
N THR A 148 -6.95 7.06 -20.65
CA THR A 148 -7.39 5.71 -21.01
C THR A 148 -6.97 4.70 -19.94
N ASP A 149 -5.77 4.84 -19.39
CA ASP A 149 -5.28 3.99 -18.30
C ASP A 149 -6.05 4.26 -17.01
N PHE A 150 -6.40 5.52 -16.75
CA PHE A 150 -7.28 5.87 -15.63
C PHE A 150 -8.65 5.19 -15.75
N GLU A 151 -9.27 5.21 -16.93
CA GLU A 151 -10.55 4.53 -17.17
C GLU A 151 -10.45 3.01 -16.99
N LYS A 152 -9.36 2.38 -17.47
CA LYS A 152 -9.09 0.96 -17.23
C LYS A 152 -8.92 0.65 -15.74
N LEU A 153 -8.18 1.49 -15.02
CA LEU A 153 -7.97 1.36 -13.57
C LEU A 153 -9.29 1.40 -12.82
N ILE A 154 -10.11 2.42 -13.08
CA ILE A 154 -11.43 2.55 -12.46
C ILE A 154 -12.30 1.34 -12.80
N ASN A 155 -12.38 0.94 -14.07
CA ASN A 155 -13.15 -0.22 -14.50
C ASN A 155 -12.65 -1.54 -13.87
N HIS A 156 -11.37 -1.68 -13.55
CA HIS A 156 -10.83 -2.84 -12.85
C HIS A 156 -11.23 -2.86 -11.38
N LEU A 157 -11.19 -1.71 -10.71
CA LEU A 157 -11.46 -1.61 -9.27
C LEU A 157 -12.95 -1.70 -8.93
N ILE A 158 -13.85 -1.25 -9.82
CA ILE A 158 -15.29 -1.14 -9.53
C ILE A 158 -16.16 -2.25 -10.18
N LYS A 159 -15.54 -3.26 -10.78
CA LYS A 159 -16.22 -4.47 -11.30
C LYS A 159 -16.33 -5.55 -10.22
#